data_5ab20fbaea9bf96d3ee1e8c64d102e38
#
_entry.id   5ab20fbaea9bf96d3ee1e8c64d102e38
#
_cell.length_a   1.000
_cell.length_b   1.000
_cell.length_c   1.000
_cell.angle_alpha   90.00
_cell.angle_beta   90.00
_cell.angle_gamma   90.00
#
_symmetry.space_group_name_H-M   'P 1'
#
loop_
_entity.id
_entity.type
_entity.pdbx_description
1 polymer ?
#
loop_
_entity_poly.entity_id
_entity_poly.type
_entity_poly.pdbx_seq_one_letter_code
_entity_poly.pdbx_strand_id
1 'polypeptide(L)'
;MDFRKLFLHSSLLVLHFAFSSSKDTITINQTIHDGDFLISRENNFALGFFSPGSSRFRYLGIWFRKVREQTVVWVANRDDPINGSSGVLSIDQYGNLVLHSYHNLKVPVWSTNVSVEATDTCVVAQLLDTGNLVLFDDRSKSTVWESFDHPTDTMLPGMKLGLDRRTGMNRFLISWRSAADP
;
A
#
# COMPACT_ATOMS: atom_id res chain seq x y z
N MET A 1 44.95 29.41 -10.88
CA MET A 1 43.78 28.50 -10.74
C MET A 1 42.85 29.19 -9.72
N ASP A 2 41.69 29.61 -10.17
CA ASP A 2 40.87 30.63 -9.48
C ASP A 2 40.04 29.95 -8.39
N PHE A 3 40.43 30.12 -7.12
CA PHE A 3 39.77 29.50 -5.94
C PHE A 3 38.27 29.83 -5.83
N ARG A 4 37.84 30.94 -6.40
CA ARG A 4 36.42 31.33 -6.43
C ARG A 4 35.59 30.40 -7.34
N LYS A 5 36.17 29.89 -8.43
CA LYS A 5 35.47 28.94 -9.32
C LYS A 5 35.38 27.54 -8.70
N LEU A 6 36.37 27.14 -7.90
CA LEU A 6 36.33 25.85 -7.21
C LEU A 6 35.25 25.81 -6.12
N PHE A 7 35.07 26.94 -5.38
CA PHE A 7 34.01 27.04 -4.36
C PHE A 7 32.61 27.03 -4.98
N LEU A 8 32.43 27.64 -6.16
CA LEU A 8 31.13 27.63 -6.83
C LEU A 8 30.73 26.22 -7.33
N HIS A 9 31.69 25.43 -7.78
CA HIS A 9 31.45 24.06 -8.24
C HIS A 9 31.19 23.08 -7.08
N SER A 10 31.86 23.27 -5.92
CA SER A 10 31.60 22.41 -4.74
C SER A 10 30.25 22.72 -4.08
N SER A 11 29.80 24.00 -4.09
CA SER A 11 28.48 24.33 -3.55
C SER A 11 27.33 23.91 -4.48
N LEU A 12 27.57 23.77 -5.77
CA LEU A 12 26.57 23.23 -6.70
C LEU A 12 26.42 21.71 -6.59
N LEU A 13 27.47 20.99 -6.17
CA LEU A 13 27.41 19.53 -5.95
C LEU A 13 26.64 19.14 -4.70
N VAL A 14 26.55 20.02 -3.69
CA VAL A 14 25.82 19.77 -2.45
C VAL A 14 24.29 19.94 -2.61
N LEU A 15 23.84 20.63 -3.66
CA LEU A 15 22.42 20.90 -3.91
C LEU A 15 21.68 19.77 -4.64
N HIS A 16 22.33 18.65 -4.97
CA HIS A 16 21.72 17.54 -5.70
C HIS A 16 21.47 16.28 -4.85
N PHE A 17 21.57 16.36 -3.54
CA PHE A 17 20.91 15.38 -2.68
C PHE A 17 19.42 15.76 -2.59
N ALA A 18 18.68 15.51 -3.67
CA ALA A 18 17.26 15.31 -3.57
C ALA A 18 17.07 14.09 -2.65
N PHE A 19 16.74 14.31 -1.38
CA PHE A 19 16.15 13.28 -0.55
C PHE A 19 14.90 12.83 -1.32
N SER A 20 15.00 11.72 -2.01
CA SER A 20 13.83 10.97 -2.45
C SER A 20 13.17 10.51 -1.16
N SER A 21 12.31 11.36 -0.60
CA SER A 21 11.43 10.98 0.49
C SER A 21 10.55 9.87 -0.07
N SER A 22 10.84 8.64 0.29
CA SER A 22 9.97 7.53 -0.03
C SER A 22 8.62 7.82 0.64
N LYS A 23 7.58 7.91 -0.18
CA LYS A 23 6.24 8.20 0.29
C LYS A 23 5.68 6.93 0.92
N ASP A 24 5.48 6.92 2.22
CA ASP A 24 4.88 5.79 2.98
C ASP A 24 3.38 5.98 3.22
N THR A 25 2.82 7.13 2.84
CA THR A 25 1.44 7.52 3.10
C THR A 25 0.70 7.93 1.84
N ILE A 26 -0.63 7.76 1.87
CA ILE A 26 -1.59 8.32 0.91
C ILE A 26 -2.68 9.04 1.70
N THR A 27 -3.05 10.24 1.25
CA THR A 27 -4.10 11.07 1.82
C THR A 27 -5.23 11.26 0.81
N ILE A 28 -6.36 11.81 1.24
CA ILE A 28 -7.44 12.24 0.35
C ILE A 28 -6.87 13.15 -0.75
N ASN A 29 -7.36 12.99 -1.98
CA ASN A 29 -6.88 13.67 -3.20
C ASN A 29 -5.52 13.17 -3.75
N GLN A 30 -4.95 12.12 -3.19
CA GLN A 30 -3.79 11.45 -3.76
C GLN A 30 -4.18 10.08 -4.31
N THR A 31 -3.49 9.66 -5.35
CA THR A 31 -3.68 8.37 -6.01
C THR A 31 -2.36 7.66 -6.18
N ILE A 32 -2.43 6.33 -6.21
CA ILE A 32 -1.33 5.44 -6.58
C ILE A 32 -1.79 4.73 -7.86
N HIS A 33 -1.09 4.96 -8.94
CA HIS A 33 -1.32 4.29 -10.22
C HIS A 33 -0.42 3.08 -10.40
N ASP A 34 -0.72 2.26 -11.39
CA ASP A 34 0.17 1.17 -11.77
C ASP A 34 1.55 1.74 -12.18
N GLY A 35 2.60 1.25 -11.51
CA GLY A 35 3.96 1.78 -11.61
C GLY A 35 4.40 2.66 -10.44
N ASP A 36 3.46 3.21 -9.66
CA ASP A 36 3.74 3.93 -8.41
C ASP A 36 3.82 2.99 -7.22
N PHE A 37 4.54 3.41 -6.17
CA PHE A 37 4.71 2.64 -4.94
C PHE A 37 4.59 3.52 -3.70
N LEU A 38 3.94 2.99 -2.64
CA LEU A 38 4.26 3.40 -1.28
C LEU A 38 5.45 2.56 -0.80
N ILE A 39 6.35 3.20 -0.06
CA ILE A 39 7.54 2.53 0.48
C ILE A 39 7.59 2.83 1.96
N SER A 40 7.63 1.81 2.81
CA SER A 40 7.74 1.98 4.24
C SER A 40 9.00 2.78 4.62
N ARG A 41 8.96 3.47 5.74
CA ARG A 41 9.96 4.47 6.14
C ARG A 41 11.40 3.93 6.13
N GLU A 42 11.61 2.70 6.62
CA GLU A 42 12.91 2.03 6.65
C GLU A 42 13.22 1.23 5.38
N ASN A 43 12.38 1.39 4.32
CA ASN A 43 12.54 0.69 3.04
C ASN A 43 12.47 -0.84 3.16
N ASN A 44 11.69 -1.37 4.11
CA ASN A 44 11.51 -2.79 4.31
C ASN A 44 10.44 -3.38 3.39
N PHE A 45 9.35 -2.61 3.14
CA PHE A 45 8.20 -3.04 2.37
C PHE A 45 7.82 -2.03 1.29
N ALA A 46 7.16 -2.51 0.23
CA ALA A 46 6.49 -1.68 -0.76
C ALA A 46 5.06 -2.17 -0.95
N LEU A 47 4.14 -1.22 -1.18
CA LEU A 47 2.78 -1.44 -1.66
C LEU A 47 2.67 -0.91 -3.09
N GLY A 48 2.11 -1.67 -3.99
CA GLY A 48 1.89 -1.29 -5.38
C GLY A 48 1.24 -2.38 -6.19
N PHE A 49 1.23 -2.19 -7.50
CA PHE A 49 0.66 -3.16 -8.42
C PHE A 49 1.70 -4.16 -8.90
N PHE A 50 1.32 -5.44 -8.95
CA PHE A 50 2.17 -6.52 -9.44
C PHE A 50 1.37 -7.52 -10.28
N SER A 51 2.09 -8.33 -11.08
CA SER A 51 1.54 -9.50 -11.77
C SER A 51 2.31 -10.72 -11.32
N PRO A 52 1.65 -11.75 -10.77
CA PRO A 52 2.33 -12.96 -10.37
C PRO A 52 2.71 -13.81 -11.58
N GLY A 53 3.94 -14.34 -11.60
CA GLY A 53 4.44 -15.21 -12.68
C GLY A 53 4.26 -14.61 -14.07
N SER A 54 3.62 -15.35 -14.98
CA SER A 54 3.30 -14.91 -16.33
C SER A 54 1.88 -14.34 -16.48
N SER A 55 1.19 -14.03 -15.38
CA SER A 55 -0.17 -13.51 -15.40
C SER A 55 -0.24 -12.14 -16.04
N ARG A 56 -1.29 -11.90 -16.86
CA ARG A 56 -1.65 -10.57 -17.35
C ARG A 56 -2.49 -9.77 -16.36
N PHE A 57 -2.97 -10.44 -15.34
CA PHE A 57 -3.77 -9.80 -14.28
C PHE A 57 -2.90 -9.02 -13.32
N ARG A 58 -3.44 -7.92 -12.82
CA ARG A 58 -2.79 -7.03 -11.88
C ARG A 58 -3.48 -7.10 -10.53
N TYR A 59 -2.66 -7.17 -9.50
CA TYR A 59 -3.08 -7.21 -8.11
C TYR A 59 -2.41 -6.07 -7.36
N LEU A 60 -3.12 -5.50 -6.40
CA LEU A 60 -2.54 -4.59 -5.41
C LEU A 60 -2.00 -5.42 -4.25
N GLY A 61 -0.72 -5.29 -3.96
CA GLY A 61 -0.09 -6.10 -2.91
C GLY A 61 1.02 -5.40 -2.18
N ILE A 62 1.45 -6.04 -1.07
CA ILE A 62 2.61 -5.65 -0.28
C ILE A 62 3.68 -6.72 -0.42
N TRP A 63 4.93 -6.31 -0.58
CA TRP A 63 6.07 -7.23 -0.69
C TRP A 63 7.30 -6.70 0.04
N PHE A 64 8.23 -7.62 0.34
CA PHE A 64 9.54 -7.25 0.87
C PHE A 64 10.39 -6.54 -0.18
N ARG A 65 11.05 -5.43 0.21
CA ARG A 65 11.95 -4.67 -0.66
C ARG A 65 13.41 -5.14 -0.62
N LYS A 66 13.84 -5.65 0.53
CA LYS A 66 15.25 -6.00 0.77
C LYS A 66 15.59 -7.44 0.39
N VAL A 67 14.66 -8.20 -0.20
CA VAL A 67 14.89 -9.55 -0.71
C VAL A 67 15.06 -9.54 -2.23
N ARG A 68 15.83 -10.48 -2.75
CA ARG A 68 16.19 -10.54 -4.18
C ARG A 68 14.97 -10.81 -5.07
N GLU A 69 14.07 -11.68 -4.61
CA GLU A 69 12.86 -12.04 -5.32
C GLU A 69 11.66 -11.25 -4.74
N GLN A 70 10.74 -10.82 -5.59
CA GLN A 70 9.53 -10.13 -5.13
C GLN A 70 8.64 -11.09 -4.34
N THR A 71 8.87 -11.16 -3.04
CA THR A 71 8.07 -11.98 -2.13
C THR A 71 6.88 -11.17 -1.64
N VAL A 72 5.72 -11.43 -2.22
CA VAL A 72 4.45 -10.78 -1.84
C VAL A 72 3.96 -11.40 -0.54
N VAL A 73 3.53 -10.55 0.40
CA VAL A 73 3.09 -10.95 1.75
C VAL A 73 1.63 -10.63 2.02
N TRP A 74 1.01 -9.80 1.19
CA TRP A 74 -0.40 -9.45 1.28
C TRP A 74 -0.94 -9.01 -0.08
N VAL A 75 -2.20 -9.32 -0.38
CA VAL A 75 -2.89 -8.97 -1.62
C VAL A 75 -4.32 -8.50 -1.32
N ALA A 76 -4.69 -7.32 -1.83
CA ALA A 76 -6.01 -6.74 -1.62
C ALA A 76 -7.11 -7.45 -2.43
N ASN A 77 -6.91 -7.53 -3.74
CA ASN A 77 -7.93 -7.92 -4.71
C ASN A 77 -7.73 -9.33 -5.27
N ARG A 78 -7.50 -10.31 -4.37
CA ARG A 78 -7.26 -11.71 -4.75
C ARG A 78 -8.37 -12.31 -5.63
N ASP A 79 -9.62 -12.02 -5.28
CA ASP A 79 -10.79 -12.61 -5.90
C ASP A 79 -11.28 -11.84 -7.14
N ASP A 80 -10.81 -10.59 -7.31
CA ASP A 80 -11.20 -9.72 -8.43
C ASP A 80 -9.97 -9.01 -9.04
N PRO A 81 -9.19 -9.73 -9.87
CA PRO A 81 -8.00 -9.16 -10.50
C PRO A 81 -8.33 -8.11 -11.56
N ILE A 82 -7.46 -7.10 -11.69
CA ILE A 82 -7.57 -6.08 -12.73
C ILE A 82 -6.94 -6.60 -14.02
N ASN A 83 -7.61 -6.44 -15.14
CA ASN A 83 -7.06 -6.77 -16.45
C ASN A 83 -6.24 -5.59 -16.99
N GLY A 84 -4.93 -5.81 -17.20
CA GLY A 84 -4.00 -4.78 -17.67
C GLY A 84 -3.65 -3.73 -16.61
N SER A 85 -2.87 -2.73 -17.00
CA SER A 85 -2.27 -1.70 -16.11
C SER A 85 -3.23 -0.54 -15.83
N SER A 86 -4.46 -0.81 -15.43
CA SER A 86 -5.51 0.19 -15.23
C SER A 86 -5.88 0.44 -13.76
N GLY A 87 -5.09 -0.10 -12.83
CA GLY A 87 -5.35 0.02 -11.40
C GLY A 87 -5.10 1.43 -10.85
N VAL A 88 -6.01 1.91 -10.01
CA VAL A 88 -5.90 3.17 -9.29
C VAL A 88 -6.34 2.96 -7.85
N LEU A 89 -5.44 3.20 -6.90
CA LEU A 89 -5.72 3.19 -5.47
C LEU A 89 -5.89 4.63 -4.99
N SER A 90 -6.93 4.88 -4.22
CA SER A 90 -7.24 6.21 -3.65
C SER A 90 -7.99 6.08 -2.33
N ILE A 91 -8.14 7.19 -1.60
CA ILE A 91 -9.10 7.29 -0.49
C ILE A 91 -10.33 8.04 -1.00
N ASP A 92 -11.51 7.43 -0.83
CA ASP A 92 -12.78 8.01 -1.24
C ASP A 92 -13.29 9.06 -0.24
N GLN A 93 -14.38 9.74 -0.60
CA GLN A 93 -15.02 10.78 0.23
C GLN A 93 -15.59 10.24 1.55
N TYR A 94 -15.75 8.93 1.68
CA TYR A 94 -16.25 8.27 2.89
C TYR A 94 -15.10 7.74 3.78
N GLY A 95 -13.84 8.02 3.42
CA GLY A 95 -12.67 7.58 4.15
C GLY A 95 -12.26 6.13 3.90
N ASN A 96 -12.80 5.47 2.87
CA ASN A 96 -12.38 4.14 2.48
C ASN A 96 -11.15 4.19 1.57
N LEU A 97 -10.20 3.31 1.78
CA LEU A 97 -9.19 2.99 0.78
C LEU A 97 -9.85 2.13 -0.30
N VAL A 98 -9.88 2.62 -1.54
CA VAL A 98 -10.59 2.00 -2.65
C VAL A 98 -9.65 1.75 -3.83
N LEU A 99 -9.82 0.59 -4.44
CA LEU A 99 -9.14 0.18 -5.66
C LEU A 99 -10.13 0.18 -6.82
N HIS A 100 -9.85 0.97 -7.85
CA HIS A 100 -10.63 0.99 -9.08
C HIS A 100 -9.80 0.51 -10.27
N SER A 101 -10.50 0.02 -11.29
CA SER A 101 -9.95 -0.02 -12.64
C SER A 101 -10.28 1.29 -13.36
N TYR A 102 -9.31 1.88 -14.04
CA TYR A 102 -9.52 3.09 -14.84
C TYR A 102 -10.67 2.95 -15.87
N HIS A 103 -10.92 1.73 -16.33
CA HIS A 103 -12.04 1.43 -17.24
C HIS A 103 -13.41 1.45 -16.57
N ASN A 104 -13.47 1.33 -15.23
CA ASN A 104 -14.72 1.40 -14.46
C ASN A 104 -14.48 2.04 -13.09
N LEU A 105 -14.59 3.36 -13.04
CA LEU A 105 -14.42 4.14 -11.80
C LEU A 105 -15.70 4.17 -10.93
N LYS A 106 -16.82 3.61 -11.40
CA LYS A 106 -18.09 3.65 -10.66
C LYS A 106 -18.19 2.55 -9.59
N VAL A 107 -17.57 1.42 -9.86
CA VAL A 107 -17.62 0.27 -8.95
C VAL A 107 -16.19 -0.07 -8.56
N PRO A 108 -15.85 -0.02 -7.27
CA PRO A 108 -14.53 -0.41 -6.82
C PRO A 108 -14.33 -1.92 -7.00
N VAL A 109 -13.14 -2.32 -7.42
CA VAL A 109 -12.67 -3.70 -7.47
C VAL A 109 -12.45 -4.22 -6.05
N TRP A 110 -11.99 -3.36 -5.16
CA TRP A 110 -11.78 -3.67 -3.76
C TRP A 110 -11.92 -2.39 -2.90
N SER A 111 -12.35 -2.56 -1.65
CA SER A 111 -12.46 -1.48 -0.68
C SER A 111 -12.24 -1.98 0.75
N THR A 112 -11.74 -1.13 1.62
CA THR A 112 -11.67 -1.41 3.07
C THR A 112 -13.05 -1.55 3.70
N ASN A 113 -14.09 -0.99 3.08
CA ASN A 113 -15.49 -1.07 3.47
C ASN A 113 -15.72 -0.73 4.95
N VAL A 114 -15.08 0.34 5.42
CA VAL A 114 -15.25 0.86 6.77
C VAL A 114 -16.35 1.92 6.79
N SER A 115 -17.11 1.97 7.89
CA SER A 115 -18.08 3.02 8.15
C SER A 115 -17.41 4.09 9.01
N VAL A 116 -16.90 5.15 8.37
CA VAL A 116 -16.43 6.34 9.09
C VAL A 116 -17.59 7.34 9.12
N GLU A 117 -17.96 7.84 10.31
CA GLU A 117 -18.99 8.88 10.40
C GLU A 117 -18.50 10.14 9.67
N ALA A 118 -19.24 10.49 8.61
CA ALA A 118 -18.83 11.37 7.51
C ALA A 118 -18.93 12.86 7.84
N THR A 119 -18.44 13.35 8.97
CA THR A 119 -18.54 14.80 9.21
C THR A 119 -17.27 15.60 8.93
N ASP A 120 -16.14 14.97 8.68
CA ASP A 120 -14.89 15.66 8.28
C ASP A 120 -13.73 14.62 8.20
N THR A 121 -13.76 13.76 7.20
CA THR A 121 -12.82 12.64 7.09
C THR A 121 -11.38 13.12 6.85
N CYS A 122 -10.56 13.08 7.89
CA CYS A 122 -9.13 13.29 7.81
C CYS A 122 -8.41 11.93 7.88
N VAL A 123 -8.69 11.07 6.89
CA VAL A 123 -8.17 9.70 6.87
C VAL A 123 -6.87 9.63 6.09
N VAL A 124 -5.92 8.88 6.61
CA VAL A 124 -4.61 8.61 5.99
C VAL A 124 -4.37 7.11 5.97
N ALA A 125 -3.90 6.59 4.84
CA ALA A 125 -3.36 5.25 4.76
C ALA A 125 -1.83 5.29 4.83
N GLN A 126 -1.22 4.43 5.64
CA GLN A 126 0.23 4.35 5.81
C GLN A 126 0.73 2.91 5.76
N LEU A 127 1.80 2.69 5.00
CA LEU A 127 2.54 1.44 4.98
C LEU A 127 3.63 1.47 6.07
N LEU A 128 3.45 0.68 7.11
CA LEU A 128 4.38 0.58 8.22
C LEU A 128 5.60 -0.31 7.89
N ASP A 129 6.68 -0.16 8.66
CA ASP A 129 7.89 -1.01 8.53
C ASP A 129 7.70 -2.46 9.00
N THR A 130 6.55 -2.77 9.56
CA THR A 130 6.08 -4.12 9.88
C THR A 130 5.46 -4.84 8.68
N GLY A 131 5.18 -4.13 7.56
CA GLY A 131 4.41 -4.62 6.43
C GLY A 131 2.89 -4.45 6.61
N ASN A 132 2.44 -3.85 7.71
CA ASN A 132 1.03 -3.53 7.93
C ASN A 132 0.65 -2.26 7.16
N LEU A 133 -0.38 -2.33 6.33
CA LEU A 133 -1.05 -1.17 5.76
C LEU A 133 -2.17 -0.76 6.70
N VAL A 134 -2.09 0.45 7.24
CA VAL A 134 -3.01 0.96 8.25
C VAL A 134 -3.77 2.15 7.68
N LEU A 135 -5.08 2.15 7.86
CA LEU A 135 -5.97 3.29 7.62
C LEU A 135 -6.33 3.89 8.97
N PHE A 136 -6.05 5.14 9.20
CA PHE A 136 -6.28 5.80 10.47
C PHE A 136 -6.85 7.20 10.29
N ASP A 137 -7.62 7.64 11.27
CA ASP A 137 -8.06 9.02 11.38
C ASP A 137 -6.90 9.89 11.87
N ASP A 138 -6.50 10.90 11.09
CA ASP A 138 -5.31 11.70 11.38
C ASP A 138 -5.47 12.62 12.59
N ARG A 139 -6.70 12.94 13.01
CA ARG A 139 -6.99 13.77 14.19
C ARG A 139 -6.94 12.97 15.47
N SER A 140 -7.70 11.88 15.53
CA SER A 140 -7.76 11.03 16.73
C SER A 140 -6.61 10.03 16.82
N LYS A 141 -5.87 9.83 15.72
CA LYS A 141 -4.84 8.78 15.56
C LYS A 141 -5.38 7.37 15.81
N SER A 142 -6.69 7.20 15.75
CA SER A 142 -7.31 5.89 15.90
C SER A 142 -7.24 5.09 14.60
N THR A 143 -6.85 3.82 14.70
CA THR A 143 -6.87 2.89 13.58
C THR A 143 -8.31 2.56 13.22
N VAL A 144 -8.65 2.74 11.94
CA VAL A 144 -9.96 2.46 11.35
C VAL A 144 -9.96 1.09 10.67
N TRP A 145 -8.85 0.73 10.03
CA TRP A 145 -8.66 -0.55 9.36
C TRP A 145 -7.16 -0.88 9.28
N GLU A 146 -6.84 -2.16 9.24
CA GLU A 146 -5.47 -2.62 9.03
C GLU A 146 -5.41 -3.93 8.23
N SER A 147 -4.38 -4.07 7.37
CA SER A 147 -4.20 -5.25 6.54
C SER A 147 -3.91 -6.51 7.37
N PHE A 148 -3.36 -6.37 8.57
CA PHE A 148 -3.09 -7.48 9.50
C PHE A 148 -4.36 -8.14 10.03
N ASP A 149 -5.49 -7.45 9.97
CA ASP A 149 -6.80 -8.02 10.27
C ASP A 149 -7.37 -8.86 9.10
N HIS A 150 -6.78 -8.73 7.90
CA HIS A 150 -7.17 -9.41 6.67
C HIS A 150 -5.98 -10.14 6.04
N PRO A 151 -5.38 -11.13 6.74
CA PRO A 151 -4.20 -11.84 6.25
C PRO A 151 -4.49 -12.58 4.95
N THR A 152 -3.47 -12.74 4.10
CA THR A 152 -3.54 -13.57 2.90
C THR A 152 -2.82 -14.90 3.11
N ASP A 153 -1.69 -15.16 2.48
CA ASP A 153 -0.99 -16.44 2.58
C ASP A 153 0.22 -16.41 3.53
N THR A 154 0.65 -15.22 3.91
CA THR A 154 1.88 -15.03 4.69
C THR A 154 1.58 -14.45 6.07
N MET A 155 2.19 -15.05 7.10
CA MET A 155 2.14 -14.54 8.47
C MET A 155 3.36 -13.67 8.73
N LEU A 156 3.13 -12.41 9.10
CA LEU A 156 4.16 -11.46 9.51
C LEU A 156 4.19 -11.30 11.03
N PRO A 157 5.33 -10.90 11.62
CA PRO A 157 5.42 -10.57 13.03
C PRO A 157 4.40 -9.48 13.42
N GLY A 158 3.63 -9.73 14.47
CA GLY A 158 2.58 -8.82 14.93
C GLY A 158 1.17 -9.17 14.43
N MET A 159 1.03 -10.00 13.39
CA MET A 159 -0.28 -10.53 12.98
C MET A 159 -0.88 -11.44 14.05
N LYS A 160 -2.21 -11.44 14.14
CA LYS A 160 -2.99 -12.33 14.99
C LYS A 160 -3.82 -13.25 14.11
N LEU A 161 -3.80 -14.55 14.39
CA LEU A 161 -4.65 -15.55 13.74
C LEU A 161 -5.68 -16.08 14.72
N GLY A 162 -6.84 -16.48 14.19
CA GLY A 162 -7.93 -17.08 14.95
C GLY A 162 -9.13 -16.14 15.13
N LEU A 163 -10.12 -16.66 15.87
CA LEU A 163 -11.38 -15.96 16.11
C LEU A 163 -11.26 -14.98 17.27
N ASP A 164 -11.45 -13.69 16.98
CA ASP A 164 -11.70 -12.69 18.01
C ASP A 164 -13.16 -12.76 18.45
N ARG A 165 -13.41 -13.33 19.62
CA ARG A 165 -14.77 -13.53 20.15
C ARG A 165 -15.50 -12.24 20.49
N ARG A 166 -14.77 -11.12 20.64
CA ARG A 166 -15.34 -9.81 20.95
C ARG A 166 -15.94 -9.14 19.70
N THR A 167 -15.25 -9.27 18.57
CA THR A 167 -15.66 -8.64 17.31
C THR A 167 -16.32 -9.61 16.33
N GLY A 168 -16.16 -10.93 16.56
CA GLY A 168 -16.57 -11.97 15.61
C GLY A 168 -15.61 -12.14 14.43
N MET A 169 -14.54 -11.35 14.37
CA MET A 169 -13.57 -11.40 13.26
C MET A 169 -12.73 -12.67 13.36
N ASN A 170 -12.69 -13.42 12.25
CA ASN A 170 -11.90 -14.64 12.13
C ASN A 170 -10.75 -14.41 11.15
N ARG A 171 -9.51 -14.43 11.64
CA ARG A 171 -8.30 -14.21 10.85
C ARG A 171 -7.63 -15.54 10.56
N PHE A 172 -7.47 -15.88 9.29
CA PHE A 172 -6.84 -17.13 8.86
C PHE A 172 -6.04 -16.92 7.58
N LEU A 173 -5.03 -17.78 7.37
CA LEU A 173 -4.23 -17.73 6.15
C LEU A 173 -4.94 -18.49 5.03
N ILE A 174 -4.83 -17.97 3.81
CA ILE A 174 -5.37 -18.59 2.59
C ILE A 174 -4.24 -18.71 1.58
N SER A 175 -3.91 -19.93 1.19
CA SER A 175 -2.88 -20.20 0.18
C SER A 175 -3.23 -19.57 -1.17
N TRP A 176 -2.23 -19.28 -1.96
CA TRP A 176 -2.39 -18.99 -3.38
C TRP A 176 -3.03 -20.19 -4.09
N ARG A 177 -3.88 -19.96 -5.07
CA ARG A 177 -4.49 -21.01 -5.90
C ARG A 177 -3.46 -21.61 -6.86
N SER A 178 -2.53 -20.78 -7.35
CA SER A 178 -1.39 -21.18 -8.19
C SER A 178 -0.28 -20.13 -8.13
N ALA A 179 0.88 -20.39 -8.75
CA ALA A 179 1.95 -19.41 -8.87
C ALA A 179 1.56 -18.12 -9.63
N ALA A 180 0.44 -18.12 -10.34
CA ALA A 180 -0.08 -16.99 -11.12
C ALA A 180 -1.43 -16.44 -10.58
N ASP A 181 -1.93 -16.99 -9.46
CA ASP A 181 -3.24 -16.64 -8.88
C ASP A 181 -3.13 -16.64 -7.35
N PRO A 182 -2.93 -15.45 -6.75
CA PRO A 182 -2.76 -15.30 -5.32
C PRO A 182 -3.99 -15.65 -4.50
#